data_741064346135f15289250707e2f5eebc
#
_entry.id   741064346135f15289250707e2f5eebc
#
_cell.length_a   1.000
_cell.length_b   1.000
_cell.length_c   1.000
_cell.angle_alpha   90.00
_cell.angle_beta   90.00
_cell.angle_gamma   90.00
#
_symmetry.space_group_name_H-M   'P 1'
#
loop_
_entity.id
_entity.type
_entity.pdbx_description
1 polymer ?
#
loop_
_entity_poly.entity_id
_entity_poly.type
_entity_poly.pdbx_seq_one_letter_code
_entity_poly.pdbx_strand_id
1 'polypeptide(L)'
;MKDFSQYGNRPDDQWEMLPWIPDPRPPFKIWVKPEQIAPFFLIPHHPYALSLLLKINDGFRTEEFRRLGLTGSSGDWERLVRGVIREFEENNSGVGLFHFDSDEDVFCVYSQYIDDLMMLAKMIRAACADEKTMRTYLGKTEYIKLFWEGAPEGEPAVILYEVDTENERLALRSIDIFEDGSTRNIPDLYEGAIEITPIPTVEELNAHIWGEEFHACIIEKAEFEAIWENHTYEGALKESGGF
;
A
#
# COMPACT_ATOMS: atom_id res chain seq x y z
N MET A 1 -12.52 -0.45 14.61
CA MET A 1 -11.85 0.48 13.71
C MET A 1 -12.26 1.89 14.16
N LYS A 2 -11.32 2.78 14.50
CA LYS A 2 -11.65 4.18 14.79
C LYS A 2 -11.72 4.91 13.46
N ASP A 3 -12.82 5.60 13.23
CA ASP A 3 -13.01 6.39 12.01
C ASP A 3 -12.10 7.62 12.07
N PHE A 4 -10.98 7.57 11.34
CA PHE A 4 -10.06 8.69 11.17
C PHE A 4 -10.48 9.61 10.01
N SER A 5 -11.47 9.23 9.20
CA SER A 5 -11.97 10.06 8.09
C SER A 5 -12.46 11.42 8.58
N GLN A 6 -12.91 11.47 9.83
CA GLN A 6 -13.29 12.73 10.50
C GLN A 6 -12.10 13.72 10.65
N TYR A 7 -10.86 13.26 10.52
CA TYR A 7 -9.69 14.10 10.64
C TYR A 7 -9.22 14.68 9.29
N GLY A 8 -9.39 13.95 8.18
CA GLY A 8 -9.02 14.40 6.84
C GLY A 8 -9.80 15.61 6.33
N ASN A 9 -11.03 15.81 6.80
CA ASN A 9 -11.93 16.86 6.35
C ASN A 9 -12.03 18.08 7.28
N ARG A 10 -11.19 18.18 8.31
CA ARG A 10 -11.22 19.33 9.22
C ARG A 10 -10.20 20.38 8.85
N PRO A 11 -10.55 21.68 8.92
CA PRO A 11 -9.58 22.77 8.82
C PRO A 11 -8.45 22.60 9.85
N ASP A 12 -7.22 22.98 9.47
CA ASP A 12 -6.01 22.80 10.30
C ASP A 12 -6.14 23.37 11.72
N ASP A 13 -6.89 24.45 11.88
CA ASP A 13 -7.17 25.11 13.16
C ASP A 13 -8.06 24.29 14.11
N GLN A 14 -8.75 23.26 13.61
CA GLN A 14 -9.61 22.38 14.42
C GLN A 14 -8.87 21.15 14.97
N TRP A 15 -7.67 20.85 14.48
CA TRP A 15 -6.88 19.73 14.98
C TRP A 15 -6.35 19.96 16.40
N GLU A 16 -6.17 21.22 16.80
CA GLU A 16 -5.70 21.61 18.14
C GLU A 16 -6.80 21.50 19.21
N MET A 17 -8.08 21.39 18.80
CA MET A 17 -9.24 21.42 19.71
C MET A 17 -10.09 20.16 19.65
N LEU A 18 -9.51 19.00 19.90
CA LEU A 18 -10.29 17.78 20.07
C LEU A 18 -10.89 17.74 21.48
N PRO A 19 -12.21 18.00 21.66
CA PRO A 19 -12.83 18.20 22.96
C PRO A 19 -12.88 16.94 23.84
N TRP A 20 -12.41 15.81 23.32
CA TRP A 20 -12.39 14.52 24.03
C TRP A 20 -10.98 14.13 24.52
N ILE A 21 -9.98 15.00 24.39
CA ILE A 21 -8.67 14.85 25.03
C ILE A 21 -8.71 15.67 26.32
N PRO A 22 -8.92 15.06 27.49
CA PRO A 22 -9.05 15.79 28.75
C PRO A 22 -7.73 16.45 29.22
N ASP A 23 -6.58 15.98 28.70
CA ASP A 23 -5.28 16.59 28.86
C ASP A 23 -4.58 16.60 27.47
N PRO A 24 -4.29 17.77 26.89
CA PRO A 24 -3.60 17.88 25.59
C PRO A 24 -2.17 17.34 25.64
N ARG A 25 -1.65 17.01 26.82
CA ARG A 25 -0.35 16.38 26.95
C ARG A 25 -0.48 14.87 26.79
N PRO A 26 0.21 14.25 25.80
CA PRO A 26 0.24 12.81 25.72
C PRO A 26 0.84 12.21 27.00
N PRO A 27 0.37 11.02 27.43
CA PRO A 27 0.92 10.33 28.60
C PRO A 27 2.38 9.88 28.40
N PHE A 28 2.91 10.10 27.23
CA PHE A 28 4.27 9.78 26.80
C PHE A 28 4.99 11.03 26.27
N LYS A 29 6.31 11.01 26.29
CA LYS A 29 7.16 12.10 25.78
C LYS A 29 7.39 11.92 24.29
N ILE A 30 7.00 12.91 23.49
CA ILE A 30 7.43 13.04 22.10
C ILE A 30 8.85 13.61 22.10
N TRP A 31 9.83 12.82 21.63
CA TRP A 31 11.24 13.21 21.59
C TRP A 31 11.74 13.57 20.17
N VAL A 32 10.96 13.24 19.13
CA VAL A 32 11.21 13.65 17.75
C VAL A 32 10.71 15.07 17.57
N LYS A 33 11.59 15.95 17.06
CA LYS A 33 11.23 17.32 16.77
C LYS A 33 10.59 17.43 15.38
N PRO A 34 9.60 18.33 15.19
CA PRO A 34 8.93 18.52 13.90
C PRO A 34 9.88 18.68 12.72
N GLU A 35 10.96 19.46 12.88
CA GLU A 35 11.94 19.71 11.83
C GLU A 35 12.74 18.48 11.40
N GLN A 36 12.76 17.42 12.21
CA GLN A 36 13.46 16.17 11.91
C GLN A 36 12.65 15.25 10.98
N ILE A 37 11.34 15.44 10.93
CA ILE A 37 10.42 14.60 10.17
C ILE A 37 9.60 15.36 9.14
N ALA A 38 9.67 16.71 9.12
CA ALA A 38 8.88 17.49 8.17
C ALA A 38 9.06 17.01 6.72
N PRO A 39 7.97 16.94 5.91
CA PRO A 39 6.64 17.47 6.18
C PRO A 39 5.69 16.53 6.94
N PHE A 40 6.16 15.36 7.37
CA PHE A 40 5.37 14.49 8.24
C PHE A 40 5.14 15.15 9.59
N PHE A 41 4.02 14.80 10.21
CA PHE A 41 3.66 15.30 11.54
C PHE A 41 3.04 14.19 12.40
N LEU A 42 3.17 14.34 13.71
CA LEU A 42 2.72 13.37 14.70
C LEU A 42 1.46 13.85 15.39
N ILE A 43 0.46 12.98 15.49
CA ILE A 43 -0.77 13.23 16.26
C ILE A 43 -0.91 12.18 17.35
N PRO A 44 -0.88 12.60 18.64
CA PRO A 44 -1.13 11.70 19.73
C PRO A 44 -2.63 11.34 19.84
N HIS A 45 -2.91 10.06 20.10
CA HIS A 45 -4.25 9.55 20.35
C HIS A 45 -4.36 9.00 21.78
N HIS A 46 -5.49 9.28 22.41
CA HIS A 46 -5.81 8.67 23.69
C HIS A 46 -6.39 7.25 23.45
N PRO A 47 -6.04 6.21 24.23
CA PRO A 47 -5.27 6.31 25.47
C PRO A 47 -3.75 6.12 25.31
N TYR A 48 -3.21 5.55 24.25
CA TYR A 48 -1.77 5.25 24.16
C TYR A 48 -1.32 4.93 22.72
N ALA A 49 -1.75 5.69 21.73
CA ALA A 49 -1.32 5.52 20.36
C ALA A 49 -0.80 6.85 19.79
N LEU A 50 0.08 6.75 18.81
CA LEU A 50 0.64 7.86 18.05
C LEU A 50 0.44 7.56 16.55
N SER A 51 0.03 8.56 15.79
CA SER A 51 -0.01 8.50 14.32
C SER A 51 1.04 9.41 13.72
N LEU A 52 1.64 8.95 12.64
CA LEU A 52 2.46 9.74 11.72
C LEU A 52 1.66 9.96 10.45
N LEU A 53 1.49 11.22 10.05
CA LEU A 53 0.68 11.61 8.91
C LEU A 53 1.50 12.44 7.92
N LEU A 54 1.05 12.39 6.64
CA LEU A 54 1.51 13.26 5.56
C LEU A 54 0.29 13.66 4.72
N LYS A 55 0.16 14.96 4.43
CA LYS A 55 -0.83 15.45 3.45
C LYS A 55 -0.33 15.18 2.03
N ILE A 56 -1.03 14.36 1.29
CA ILE A 56 -0.66 13.97 -0.09
C ILE A 56 -0.70 15.19 -1.02
N ASN A 57 -1.70 16.04 -0.86
CA ASN A 57 -1.92 17.21 -1.69
C ASN A 57 -0.83 18.30 -1.56
N ASP A 58 0.01 18.24 -0.53
CA ASP A 58 1.17 19.15 -0.40
C ASP A 58 2.29 18.82 -1.41
N GLY A 59 2.18 17.71 -2.14
CA GLY A 59 3.06 17.37 -3.26
C GLY A 59 4.49 16.97 -2.86
N PHE A 60 4.71 16.60 -1.61
CA PHE A 60 6.04 16.16 -1.17
C PHE A 60 6.48 14.91 -1.91
N ARG A 61 7.62 14.98 -2.58
CA ARG A 61 8.23 13.88 -3.36
C ARG A 61 7.39 13.36 -4.54
N THR A 62 6.34 14.04 -4.95
CA THR A 62 5.49 13.62 -6.08
C THR A 62 6.28 13.48 -7.38
N GLU A 63 7.27 14.36 -7.63
CA GLU A 63 8.10 14.27 -8.83
C GLU A 63 9.05 13.06 -8.80
N GLU A 64 9.57 12.71 -7.62
CA GLU A 64 10.39 11.52 -7.44
C GLU A 64 9.56 10.25 -7.65
N PHE A 65 8.37 10.17 -7.06
CA PHE A 65 7.44 9.07 -7.33
C PHE A 65 7.13 8.96 -8.82
N ARG A 66 6.84 10.06 -9.51
CA ARG A 66 6.54 10.08 -10.93
C ARG A 66 7.70 9.56 -11.79
N ARG A 67 8.95 9.91 -11.47
CA ARG A 67 10.13 9.35 -12.14
C ARG A 67 10.33 7.86 -11.88
N LEU A 68 9.82 7.37 -10.75
CA LEU A 68 9.78 5.95 -10.41
C LEU A 68 8.58 5.23 -11.04
N GLY A 69 7.76 5.96 -11.82
CA GLY A 69 6.57 5.43 -12.48
C GLY A 69 5.38 5.26 -11.54
N LEU A 70 5.33 6.01 -10.45
CA LEU A 70 4.30 6.01 -9.43
C LEU A 70 3.59 7.37 -9.41
N THR A 71 2.46 7.47 -8.72
CA THR A 71 1.66 8.70 -8.66
C THR A 71 1.99 9.58 -7.46
N GLY A 72 2.53 8.98 -6.40
CA GLY A 72 2.70 9.61 -5.09
C GLY A 72 1.40 9.59 -4.27
N SER A 73 0.49 8.67 -4.59
CA SER A 73 -0.75 8.43 -3.84
C SER A 73 -0.45 7.93 -2.42
N SER A 74 -1.48 7.90 -1.57
CA SER A 74 -1.38 7.29 -0.23
C SER A 74 -0.90 5.83 -0.29
N GLY A 75 -1.37 5.05 -1.27
CA GLY A 75 -0.91 3.69 -1.50
C GLY A 75 0.58 3.59 -1.86
N ASP A 76 1.10 4.52 -2.69
CA ASP A 76 2.54 4.59 -2.98
C ASP A 76 3.37 4.93 -1.74
N TRP A 77 2.82 5.79 -0.87
CA TRP A 77 3.44 6.10 0.42
C TRP A 77 3.42 4.90 1.37
N GLU A 78 2.31 4.18 1.45
CA GLU A 78 2.25 2.95 2.25
C GLU A 78 3.28 1.93 1.78
N ARG A 79 3.41 1.74 0.46
CA ARG A 79 4.41 0.86 -0.13
C ARG A 79 5.83 1.24 0.27
N LEU A 80 6.20 2.53 0.14
CA LEU A 80 7.50 3.03 0.59
C LEU A 80 7.74 2.72 2.07
N VAL A 81 6.74 3.01 2.91
CA VAL A 81 6.84 2.86 4.35
C VAL A 81 6.90 1.40 4.78
N ARG A 82 6.20 0.49 4.10
CA ARG A 82 6.34 -0.96 4.31
C ARG A 82 7.78 -1.43 4.07
N GLY A 83 8.46 -0.89 3.04
CA GLY A 83 9.89 -1.15 2.81
C GLY A 83 10.77 -0.67 3.95
N VAL A 84 10.48 0.52 4.50
CA VAL A 84 11.21 1.06 5.67
C VAL A 84 10.92 0.24 6.93
N ILE A 85 9.70 -0.25 7.11
CA ILE A 85 9.32 -1.12 8.24
C ILE A 85 10.11 -2.43 8.19
N ARG A 86 10.25 -3.05 7.02
CA ARG A 86 11.08 -4.27 6.87
C ARG A 86 12.50 -4.06 7.39
N GLU A 87 13.17 -2.97 6.97
CA GLU A 87 14.50 -2.63 7.48
C GLU A 87 14.48 -2.37 9.00
N PHE A 88 13.43 -1.71 9.50
CA PHE A 88 13.27 -1.48 10.94
C PHE A 88 13.19 -2.81 11.70
N GLU A 89 12.38 -3.76 11.26
CA GLU A 89 12.18 -5.07 11.89
C GLU A 89 13.42 -5.94 11.82
N GLU A 90 14.16 -5.93 10.71
CA GLU A 90 15.44 -6.63 10.58
C GLU A 90 16.50 -6.14 11.57
N ASN A 91 16.49 -4.87 11.89
CA ASN A 91 17.49 -4.25 12.78
C ASN A 91 17.06 -4.17 14.25
N ASN A 92 15.80 -4.46 14.56
CA ASN A 92 15.26 -4.36 15.92
C ASN A 92 14.60 -5.69 16.31
N SER A 93 15.01 -6.25 17.44
CA SER A 93 14.45 -7.52 17.96
C SER A 93 12.99 -7.42 18.46
N GLY A 94 12.35 -6.27 18.31
CA GLY A 94 10.97 -6.01 18.71
C GLY A 94 10.10 -5.79 17.48
N VAL A 95 9.01 -6.53 17.39
CA VAL A 95 8.00 -6.32 16.34
C VAL A 95 7.20 -5.09 16.71
N GLY A 96 7.56 -3.94 16.17
CA GLY A 96 6.70 -2.76 16.20
C GLY A 96 5.43 -3.08 15.39
N LEU A 97 4.28 -3.17 16.05
CA LEU A 97 3.02 -3.31 15.33
C LEU A 97 2.65 -1.96 14.74
N PHE A 98 2.82 -1.83 13.44
CA PHE A 98 2.44 -0.65 12.65
C PHE A 98 1.18 -0.96 11.87
N HIS A 99 0.24 -0.02 11.89
CA HIS A 99 -1.03 -0.13 11.18
C HIS A 99 -1.19 1.07 10.26
N PHE A 100 -1.77 0.84 9.08
CA PHE A 100 -2.08 1.88 8.13
C PHE A 100 -3.57 2.23 8.19
N ASP A 101 -3.88 3.51 8.01
CA ASP A 101 -5.24 4.04 7.97
C ASP A 101 -5.26 5.29 7.07
N SER A 102 -4.70 5.14 5.88
CA SER A 102 -4.58 6.20 4.88
C SER A 102 -5.91 6.39 4.13
N ASP A 103 -6.13 7.60 3.60
CA ASP A 103 -7.20 7.92 2.66
C ASP A 103 -6.62 8.57 1.39
N GLU A 104 -7.47 9.10 0.51
CA GLU A 104 -7.02 9.73 -0.75
C GLU A 104 -6.11 10.94 -0.53
N ASP A 105 -6.33 11.69 0.54
CA ASP A 105 -5.66 12.97 0.82
C ASP A 105 -4.54 12.86 1.86
N VAL A 106 -4.55 11.80 2.67
CA VAL A 106 -3.66 11.66 3.82
C VAL A 106 -3.08 10.26 3.91
N PHE A 107 -1.75 10.17 3.87
CA PHE A 107 -1.04 8.97 4.33
C PHE A 107 -1.04 8.93 5.85
N CYS A 108 -1.34 7.76 6.44
CA CYS A 108 -1.35 7.56 7.88
C CYS A 108 -0.78 6.20 8.26
N VAL A 109 0.21 6.22 9.17
CA VAL A 109 0.67 5.02 9.87
C VAL A 109 0.64 5.28 11.38
N TYR A 110 0.12 4.34 12.16
CA TYR A 110 0.00 4.50 13.60
C TYR A 110 0.47 3.27 14.38
N SER A 111 0.81 3.48 15.65
CA SER A 111 1.25 2.41 16.56
C SER A 111 0.96 2.75 18.02
N GLN A 112 0.82 1.71 18.84
CA GLN A 112 0.85 1.83 20.30
C GLN A 112 2.29 1.83 20.85
N TYR A 113 3.25 1.37 20.04
CA TYR A 113 4.68 1.41 20.34
C TYR A 113 5.25 2.77 19.94
N ILE A 114 5.11 3.72 20.86
CA ILE A 114 5.33 5.14 20.61
C ILE A 114 6.77 5.46 20.20
N ASP A 115 7.74 4.83 20.88
CA ASP A 115 9.16 5.05 20.59
C ASP A 115 9.54 4.46 19.23
N ASP A 116 8.98 3.31 18.87
CA ASP A 116 9.19 2.67 17.58
C ASP A 116 8.63 3.52 16.43
N LEU A 117 7.41 4.08 16.60
CA LEU A 117 6.84 4.97 15.59
C LEU A 117 7.67 6.26 15.43
N MET A 118 8.18 6.82 16.50
CA MET A 118 9.06 7.98 16.42
C MET A 118 10.40 7.67 15.73
N MET A 119 10.95 6.46 15.94
CA MET A 119 12.11 5.99 15.21
C MET A 119 11.78 5.79 13.73
N LEU A 120 10.68 5.09 13.44
CA LEU A 120 10.18 4.89 12.09
C LEU A 120 9.97 6.21 11.35
N ALA A 121 9.40 7.23 12.00
CA ALA A 121 9.21 8.54 11.40
C ALA A 121 10.53 9.17 10.90
N LYS A 122 11.62 9.02 11.66
CA LYS A 122 12.94 9.48 11.23
C LYS A 122 13.50 8.66 10.09
N MET A 123 13.30 7.34 10.10
CA MET A 123 13.73 6.44 9.02
C MET A 123 12.97 6.75 7.73
N ILE A 124 11.64 6.94 7.78
CA ILE A 124 10.83 7.37 6.64
C ILE A 124 11.36 8.70 6.07
N ARG A 125 11.64 9.67 6.93
CA ARG A 125 12.20 10.96 6.47
C ARG A 125 13.56 10.79 5.80
N ALA A 126 14.41 9.90 6.31
CA ALA A 126 15.70 9.57 5.70
C ALA A 126 15.54 8.82 4.37
N ALA A 127 14.59 7.88 4.29
CA ALA A 127 14.24 7.16 3.06
C ALA A 127 13.84 8.13 1.93
N CYS A 128 13.23 9.26 2.29
CA CYS A 128 12.86 10.34 1.36
C CYS A 128 14.01 11.32 1.03
N ALA A 129 15.28 11.00 1.32
CA ALA A 129 16.39 11.92 1.05
C ALA A 129 16.55 12.23 -0.44
N ASP A 130 16.47 11.19 -1.28
CA ASP A 130 16.56 11.28 -2.74
C ASP A 130 15.85 10.10 -3.41
N GLU A 131 15.68 10.18 -4.75
CA GLU A 131 15.01 9.17 -5.56
C GLU A 131 15.68 7.78 -5.45
N LYS A 132 17.01 7.74 -5.40
CA LYS A 132 17.74 6.47 -5.30
C LYS A 132 17.42 5.74 -4.00
N THR A 133 17.38 6.48 -2.90
CA THR A 133 17.04 5.95 -1.58
C THR A 133 15.58 5.49 -1.54
N MET A 134 14.65 6.29 -2.09
CA MET A 134 13.24 5.88 -2.20
C MET A 134 13.09 4.58 -2.98
N ARG A 135 13.79 4.43 -4.11
CA ARG A 135 13.77 3.22 -4.94
C ARG A 135 14.17 1.97 -4.16
N THR A 136 15.10 2.08 -3.23
CA THR A 136 15.55 0.95 -2.40
C THR A 136 14.41 0.38 -1.54
N TYR A 137 13.52 1.25 -1.06
CA TYR A 137 12.41 0.84 -0.19
C TYR A 137 11.12 0.48 -0.93
N LEU A 138 10.94 0.98 -2.15
CA LEU A 138 9.74 0.70 -2.94
C LEU A 138 9.66 -0.74 -3.46
N GLY A 139 10.78 -1.49 -3.38
CA GLY A 139 10.83 -2.88 -3.81
C GLY A 139 10.73 -3.04 -5.33
N LYS A 140 10.74 -4.29 -5.78
CA LYS A 140 10.49 -4.65 -7.18
C LYS A 140 9.05 -5.11 -7.33
N THR A 141 8.40 -4.64 -8.38
CA THR A 141 7.03 -5.01 -8.71
C THR A 141 7.00 -5.89 -9.95
N GLU A 142 6.20 -6.92 -9.90
CA GLU A 142 5.85 -7.76 -11.04
C GLU A 142 4.36 -7.59 -11.33
N TYR A 143 4.00 -7.54 -12.62
CA TYR A 143 2.61 -7.46 -13.05
C TYR A 143 2.24 -8.77 -13.71
N ILE A 144 1.26 -9.47 -13.14
CA ILE A 144 0.84 -10.80 -13.57
C ILE A 144 -0.59 -10.73 -14.10
N LYS A 145 -0.82 -11.35 -15.26
CA LYS A 145 -2.15 -11.64 -15.78
C LYS A 145 -2.40 -13.12 -15.60
N LEU A 146 -3.41 -13.46 -14.84
CA LEU A 146 -3.90 -14.81 -14.59
C LEU A 146 -5.19 -15.01 -15.38
N PHE A 147 -5.25 -16.04 -16.19
CA PHE A 147 -6.46 -16.53 -16.85
C PHE A 147 -7.03 -17.69 -16.03
N TRP A 148 -8.32 -17.65 -15.76
CA TRP A 148 -9.05 -18.72 -15.10
C TRP A 148 -10.04 -19.35 -16.09
N GLU A 149 -9.62 -20.45 -16.75
CA GLU A 149 -10.47 -21.15 -17.70
C GLU A 149 -11.62 -21.86 -17.00
N GLY A 150 -12.84 -21.58 -17.48
CA GLY A 150 -14.05 -22.17 -16.89
C GLY A 150 -14.40 -21.60 -15.51
N ALA A 151 -14.01 -20.36 -15.23
CA ALA A 151 -14.41 -19.67 -14.01
C ALA A 151 -15.94 -19.78 -13.79
N PRO A 152 -16.41 -20.03 -12.56
CA PRO A 152 -17.84 -20.08 -12.27
C PRO A 152 -18.53 -18.76 -12.62
N GLU A 153 -19.85 -18.82 -12.88
CA GLU A 153 -20.66 -17.63 -13.12
C GLU A 153 -20.52 -16.62 -11.95
N GLY A 154 -20.14 -15.39 -12.25
CA GLY A 154 -19.93 -14.33 -11.28
C GLY A 154 -18.50 -14.22 -10.73
N GLU A 155 -17.63 -15.19 -11.08
CA GLU A 155 -16.20 -15.09 -10.77
C GLU A 155 -15.43 -14.48 -11.96
N PRO A 156 -14.25 -13.85 -11.72
CA PRO A 156 -13.46 -13.25 -12.78
C PRO A 156 -12.84 -14.32 -13.70
N ALA A 157 -12.94 -14.10 -15.01
CA ALA A 157 -12.26 -14.93 -16.01
C ALA A 157 -10.77 -14.58 -16.15
N VAL A 158 -10.39 -13.33 -15.83
CA VAL A 158 -9.01 -12.88 -15.81
C VAL A 158 -8.78 -12.04 -14.55
N ILE A 159 -7.62 -12.23 -13.91
CA ILE A 159 -7.22 -11.42 -12.76
C ILE A 159 -5.85 -10.81 -13.05
N LEU A 160 -5.72 -9.51 -12.87
CA LEU A 160 -4.43 -8.85 -12.94
C LEU A 160 -3.94 -8.58 -11.53
N TYR A 161 -2.67 -8.85 -11.27
CA TYR A 161 -2.02 -8.58 -9.99
C TYR A 161 -0.85 -7.63 -10.17
N GLU A 162 -0.72 -6.65 -9.29
CA GLU A 162 0.51 -5.95 -9.01
C GLU A 162 1.14 -6.58 -7.76
N VAL A 163 2.28 -7.22 -7.90
CA VAL A 163 2.91 -8.06 -6.86
C VAL A 163 4.20 -7.44 -6.37
N ASP A 164 4.35 -7.27 -5.06
CA ASP A 164 5.63 -6.91 -4.44
C ASP A 164 6.50 -8.16 -4.30
N THR A 165 7.48 -8.32 -5.18
CA THR A 165 8.33 -9.52 -5.21
C THR A 165 9.34 -9.59 -4.07
N GLU A 166 9.56 -8.50 -3.34
CA GLU A 166 10.46 -8.44 -2.18
C GLU A 166 9.73 -8.56 -0.85
N ASN A 167 8.39 -8.58 -0.86
CA ASN A 167 7.55 -8.74 0.30
C ASN A 167 6.66 -9.98 0.17
N GLU A 168 7.25 -11.15 0.32
CA GLU A 168 6.55 -12.45 0.28
C GLU A 168 5.62 -12.63 -0.93
N ARG A 169 5.84 -11.90 -2.02
CA ARG A 169 4.99 -11.87 -3.22
C ARG A 169 3.53 -11.50 -2.94
N LEU A 170 3.30 -10.55 -2.03
CA LEU A 170 1.96 -10.07 -1.74
C LEU A 170 1.45 -9.16 -2.87
N ALA A 171 0.17 -9.29 -3.19
CA ALA A 171 -0.48 -8.38 -4.12
C ALA A 171 -0.65 -7.00 -3.48
N LEU A 172 -0.20 -5.97 -4.17
CA LEU A 172 -0.42 -4.57 -3.78
C LEU A 172 -1.82 -4.11 -4.22
N ARG A 173 -2.19 -4.48 -5.45
CA ARG A 173 -3.48 -4.21 -6.07
C ARG A 173 -3.86 -5.37 -6.98
N SER A 174 -5.16 -5.56 -7.23
CA SER A 174 -5.64 -6.46 -8.26
C SER A 174 -6.81 -5.88 -9.05
N ILE A 175 -7.02 -6.41 -10.24
CA ILE A 175 -8.16 -6.09 -11.09
C ILE A 175 -8.83 -7.40 -11.47
N ASP A 176 -10.08 -7.57 -11.06
CA ASP A 176 -10.92 -8.66 -11.56
C ASP A 176 -11.55 -8.25 -12.88
N ILE A 177 -11.51 -9.14 -13.86
CA ILE A 177 -12.09 -8.94 -15.20
C ILE A 177 -13.06 -10.10 -15.45
N PHE A 178 -14.32 -9.75 -15.67
CA PHE A 178 -15.40 -10.71 -15.85
C PHE A 178 -15.62 -11.09 -17.32
N GLU A 179 -16.38 -12.16 -17.59
CA GLU A 179 -16.66 -12.64 -18.95
C GLU A 179 -17.32 -11.59 -19.87
N ASP A 180 -18.06 -10.65 -19.31
CA ASP A 180 -18.69 -9.56 -20.05
C ASP A 180 -17.74 -8.36 -20.35
N GLY A 181 -16.46 -8.48 -19.93
CA GLY A 181 -15.46 -7.43 -20.07
C GLY A 181 -15.52 -6.33 -19.00
N SER A 182 -16.46 -6.41 -18.08
CA SER A 182 -16.48 -5.48 -16.92
C SER A 182 -15.29 -5.72 -16.01
N THR A 183 -14.87 -4.68 -15.28
CA THR A 183 -13.71 -4.74 -14.38
C THR A 183 -14.07 -4.28 -12.98
N ARG A 184 -13.39 -4.85 -11.99
CA ARG A 184 -13.47 -4.44 -10.60
C ARG A 184 -12.06 -4.23 -10.04
N ASN A 185 -11.72 -2.99 -9.69
CA ASN A 185 -10.47 -2.64 -9.04
C ASN A 185 -10.51 -3.03 -7.55
N ILE A 186 -9.45 -3.67 -7.07
CA ILE A 186 -9.28 -4.07 -5.68
C ILE A 186 -8.00 -3.42 -5.16
N PRO A 187 -8.10 -2.33 -4.40
CA PRO A 187 -6.93 -1.59 -3.91
C PRO A 187 -6.18 -2.32 -2.78
N ASP A 188 -6.86 -3.19 -2.05
CA ASP A 188 -6.28 -4.05 -1.02
C ASP A 188 -6.92 -5.44 -1.09
N LEU A 189 -6.18 -6.41 -1.62
CA LEU A 189 -6.65 -7.80 -1.75
C LEU A 189 -6.85 -8.48 -0.39
N TYR A 190 -6.17 -7.99 0.63
CA TYR A 190 -6.14 -8.60 1.96
C TYR A 190 -7.01 -7.90 2.99
N GLU A 191 -7.79 -6.89 2.58
CA GLU A 191 -8.71 -6.20 3.48
C GLU A 191 -9.69 -7.19 4.12
N GLY A 192 -9.64 -7.31 5.44
CA GLY A 192 -10.48 -8.24 6.21
C GLY A 192 -10.10 -9.72 6.08
N ALA A 193 -9.01 -10.07 5.40
CA ALA A 193 -8.54 -11.45 5.28
C ALA A 193 -8.07 -11.99 6.65
N ILE A 194 -8.42 -13.25 6.93
CA ILE A 194 -7.97 -13.97 8.13
C ILE A 194 -6.58 -14.58 7.88
N GLU A 195 -6.30 -14.92 6.63
CA GLU A 195 -5.05 -15.53 6.18
C GLU A 195 -4.57 -14.82 4.91
N ILE A 196 -3.28 -14.53 4.86
CA ILE A 196 -2.64 -13.87 3.72
C ILE A 196 -1.89 -14.94 2.92
N THR A 197 -2.22 -15.05 1.64
CA THR A 197 -1.58 -16.01 0.73
C THR A 197 -0.75 -15.25 -0.32
N PRO A 198 0.55 -15.56 -0.47
CA PRO A 198 1.38 -15.02 -1.54
C PRO A 198 0.83 -15.32 -2.93
N ILE A 199 1.04 -14.40 -3.87
CA ILE A 199 0.72 -14.67 -5.28
C ILE A 199 1.80 -15.57 -5.87
N PRO A 200 1.45 -16.75 -6.42
CA PRO A 200 2.42 -17.65 -7.04
C PRO A 200 3.15 -16.98 -8.21
N THR A 201 4.32 -17.47 -8.55
CA THR A 201 5.03 -17.04 -9.76
C THR A 201 4.28 -17.52 -11.01
N VAL A 202 4.51 -16.85 -12.14
CA VAL A 202 3.97 -17.28 -13.43
C VAL A 202 4.41 -18.72 -13.78
N GLU A 203 5.64 -19.10 -13.41
CA GLU A 203 6.15 -20.44 -13.60
C GLU A 203 5.38 -21.49 -12.78
N GLU A 204 5.08 -21.20 -11.49
CA GLU A 204 4.29 -22.08 -10.62
C GLU A 204 2.83 -22.20 -11.10
N LEU A 205 2.22 -21.10 -11.55
CA LEU A 205 0.87 -21.12 -12.10
C LEU A 205 0.80 -21.97 -13.37
N ASN A 206 1.76 -21.82 -14.29
CA ASN A 206 1.81 -22.58 -15.53
C ASN A 206 2.33 -24.02 -15.35
N ALA A 207 2.89 -24.36 -14.20
CA ALA A 207 3.20 -25.73 -13.82
C ALA A 207 1.96 -26.50 -13.31
N HIS A 208 0.79 -25.84 -13.31
CA HIS A 208 -0.51 -26.38 -12.89
C HIS A 208 -0.56 -26.93 -11.44
N ILE A 209 0.33 -26.43 -10.58
CA ILE A 209 0.35 -26.80 -9.17
C ILE A 209 -0.95 -26.40 -8.47
N TRP A 210 -1.57 -25.33 -8.94
CA TRP A 210 -2.79 -24.74 -8.38
C TRP A 210 -4.08 -25.15 -9.11
N GLY A 211 -3.96 -25.81 -10.28
CA GLY A 211 -5.05 -26.28 -11.11
C GLY A 211 -4.73 -26.15 -12.59
N GLU A 212 -5.27 -27.07 -13.41
CA GLU A 212 -5.07 -27.05 -14.87
C GLU A 212 -5.81 -25.87 -15.54
N GLU A 213 -6.77 -25.29 -14.83
CA GLU A 213 -7.58 -24.16 -15.27
C GLU A 213 -6.87 -22.82 -15.20
N PHE A 214 -5.70 -22.76 -14.55
CA PHE A 214 -4.94 -21.51 -14.38
C PHE A 214 -3.77 -21.43 -15.36
N HIS A 215 -3.73 -20.31 -16.09
CA HIS A 215 -2.61 -19.93 -16.95
C HIS A 215 -2.22 -18.49 -16.67
N ALA A 216 -0.93 -18.17 -16.70
CA ALA A 216 -0.48 -16.83 -16.37
C ALA A 216 0.62 -16.34 -17.29
N CYS A 217 0.72 -15.02 -17.45
CA CYS A 217 1.84 -14.36 -18.11
C CYS A 217 2.20 -13.07 -17.37
N ILE A 218 3.44 -12.63 -17.59
CA ILE A 218 3.88 -11.29 -17.18
C ILE A 218 3.31 -10.28 -18.16
N ILE A 219 2.85 -9.15 -17.63
CA ILE A 219 2.42 -7.99 -18.41
C ILE A 219 3.25 -6.77 -18.06
N GLU A 220 3.20 -5.78 -18.92
CA GLU A 220 3.85 -4.50 -18.64
C GLU A 220 3.02 -3.65 -17.68
N LYS A 221 3.68 -2.86 -16.83
CA LYS A 221 3.02 -1.90 -15.94
C LYS A 221 1.99 -1.04 -16.67
N ALA A 222 2.34 -0.56 -17.87
CA ALA A 222 1.47 0.30 -18.66
C ALA A 222 0.13 -0.36 -19.02
N GLU A 223 0.12 -1.68 -19.23
CA GLU A 223 -1.11 -2.45 -19.47
C GLU A 223 -1.98 -2.48 -18.21
N PHE A 224 -1.39 -2.77 -17.06
CA PHE A 224 -2.09 -2.78 -15.78
C PHE A 224 -2.72 -1.41 -15.46
N GLU A 225 -1.92 -0.33 -15.52
CA GLU A 225 -2.36 1.02 -15.20
C GLU A 225 -3.45 1.52 -16.17
N ALA A 226 -3.35 1.19 -17.46
CA ALA A 226 -4.37 1.57 -18.42
C ALA A 226 -5.76 0.98 -18.07
N ILE A 227 -5.79 -0.27 -17.61
CA ILE A 227 -7.04 -0.92 -17.21
C ILE A 227 -7.51 -0.38 -15.85
N TRP A 228 -6.58 -0.16 -14.92
CA TRP A 228 -6.88 0.41 -13.60
C TRP A 228 -7.56 1.78 -13.69
N GLU A 229 -7.05 2.66 -14.56
CA GLU A 229 -7.55 4.03 -14.72
C GLU A 229 -8.85 4.11 -15.54
N ASN A 230 -8.95 3.29 -16.60
CA ASN A 230 -10.07 3.39 -17.55
C ASN A 230 -11.25 2.46 -17.18
N HIS A 231 -11.06 1.51 -16.27
CA HIS A 231 -12.07 0.52 -15.89
C HIS A 231 -12.65 -0.25 -17.09
N THR A 232 -11.84 -0.46 -18.13
CA THR A 232 -12.21 -1.19 -19.34
C THR A 232 -11.14 -2.18 -19.73
N TYR A 233 -11.56 -3.36 -20.18
CA TYR A 233 -10.67 -4.39 -20.68
C TYR A 233 -11.10 -4.84 -22.08
N GLU A 234 -10.22 -4.66 -23.04
CA GLU A 234 -10.44 -5.07 -24.45
C GLU A 234 -9.54 -6.27 -24.85
N GLY A 235 -8.84 -6.86 -23.90
CA GLY A 235 -7.93 -7.97 -24.14
C GLY A 235 -8.62 -9.33 -24.26
N ALA A 236 -7.83 -10.37 -24.49
CA ALA A 236 -8.31 -11.73 -24.53
C ALA A 236 -8.70 -12.21 -23.12
N LEU A 237 -9.86 -12.89 -23.02
CA LEU A 237 -10.33 -13.55 -21.79
C LEU A 237 -9.78 -14.96 -21.62
N LYS A 238 -9.05 -15.47 -22.60
CA LYS A 238 -8.38 -16.77 -22.58
C LYS A 238 -6.98 -16.63 -23.14
N GLU A 239 -6.06 -17.42 -22.65
CA GLU A 239 -4.74 -17.49 -23.25
C GLU A 239 -4.87 -17.90 -24.73
N SER A 240 -4.25 -17.13 -25.62
CA SER A 240 -4.19 -17.51 -27.05
C SER A 240 -3.28 -18.72 -27.14
N GLY A 241 -3.85 -19.91 -27.27
CA GLY A 241 -3.11 -21.16 -27.32
C GLY A 241 -1.98 -21.08 -28.34
N GLY A 242 -0.75 -20.94 -27.84
CA GLY A 242 0.46 -21.21 -28.61
C GLY A 242 0.68 -22.71 -28.61
N PHE A 243 0.41 -23.36 -29.72
CA PHE A 243 0.86 -24.72 -30.03
C PHE A 243 2.38 -24.75 -30.22
#